data_46fafca97ba7501f4672efe4f4d51ccf
#
_entry.id   46fafca97ba7501f4672efe4f4d51ccf
#
_cell.length_a   1.000
_cell.length_b   1.000
_cell.length_c   1.000
_cell.angle_alpha   90.00
_cell.angle_beta   90.00
_cell.angle_gamma   90.00
#
_symmetry.space_group_name_H-M   'P 1'
#
loop_
_entity.id
_entity.type
_entity.pdbx_description
1 polymer ?
#
loop_
_entity_poly.entity_id
_entity_poly.type
_entity_poly.pdbx_seq_one_letter_code
_entity_poly.pdbx_strand_id
1 'polypeptide(L)'
;MEIKITTLAENTAEMGYLAEWGLSMLVEADGKKVLFDTGMGVAAMHNARLFGIDLSTVDKIVISHGHHDHTGGLREVLQAMRKQVEIIAHPDIWAAKYGRYGKDPEHYAGLPFRRELLEALGAHFNLTAEPVGITDRFLTIGEIPMLTDYEEIDSGLFEKKNGKMLPDELRDDLAMVIDADYGLVVILGCAHRGIINTLKQAQKVTGKELIYAAIGGTHLFSAPKERWQKTAADLKEMGVQYLGASHCTGFRAAAFLAQEFGDRFFTNNSGSRWTLPFK
;
A
#
# COMPACT_ATOMS: atom_id res chain seq x y z
N MET A 1 -1.68 20.66 8.76
CA MET A 1 -0.59 20.03 7.97
C MET A 1 -1.10 19.80 6.56
N GLU A 2 -0.33 20.13 5.52
CA GLU A 2 -0.62 19.77 4.14
C GLU A 2 0.04 18.42 3.82
N ILE A 3 -0.69 17.54 3.14
CA ILE A 3 -0.20 16.23 2.69
C ILE A 3 -0.35 16.18 1.17
N LYS A 4 0.72 15.79 0.46
CA LYS A 4 0.69 15.57 -0.98
C LYS A 4 0.92 14.10 -1.28
N ILE A 5 0.10 13.53 -2.16
CA ILE A 5 0.20 12.15 -2.60
C ILE A 5 0.27 12.17 -4.13
N THR A 6 1.34 11.61 -4.69
CA THR A 6 1.50 11.43 -6.13
C THR A 6 1.57 9.93 -6.42
N THR A 7 0.62 9.42 -7.18
CA THR A 7 0.55 8.00 -7.55
C THR A 7 1.39 7.76 -8.79
N LEU A 8 2.49 7.02 -8.62
CA LEU A 8 3.48 6.74 -9.65
C LEU A 8 3.16 5.45 -10.42
N ALA A 9 2.57 4.45 -9.76
CA ALA A 9 2.10 3.22 -10.40
C ALA A 9 0.77 2.79 -9.79
N GLU A 10 -0.15 2.39 -10.66
CA GLU A 10 -1.45 1.81 -10.36
C GLU A 10 -1.97 1.08 -11.63
N ASN A 11 -3.00 0.25 -11.49
CA ASN A 11 -3.53 -0.60 -12.56
C ASN A 11 -4.23 0.20 -13.69
N THR A 12 -4.59 1.43 -13.40
CA THR A 12 -5.20 2.40 -14.33
C THR A 12 -4.36 3.68 -14.37
N ALA A 13 -4.53 4.49 -15.39
CA ALA A 13 -3.71 5.71 -15.54
C ALA A 13 -4.54 6.91 -16.02
N GLU A 14 -4.15 8.08 -15.54
CA GLU A 14 -4.55 9.36 -16.11
C GLU A 14 -3.92 9.53 -17.50
N MET A 15 -4.53 10.36 -18.34
CA MET A 15 -4.07 10.59 -19.70
C MET A 15 -2.60 11.03 -19.74
N GLY A 16 -1.79 10.29 -20.49
CA GLY A 16 -0.36 10.56 -20.67
C GLY A 16 0.55 9.83 -19.70
N TYR A 17 0.01 9.09 -18.73
CA TYR A 17 0.78 8.27 -17.79
C TYR A 17 0.68 6.78 -18.12
N LEU A 18 1.64 5.98 -17.62
CA LEU A 18 1.62 4.54 -17.76
C LEU A 18 0.94 3.89 -16.55
N ALA A 19 0.15 2.85 -16.82
CA ALA A 19 -0.36 1.93 -15.83
C ALA A 19 0.44 0.63 -15.83
N GLU A 20 0.50 -0.02 -14.69
CA GLU A 20 0.97 -1.41 -14.55
C GLU A 20 0.21 -2.09 -13.42
N TRP A 21 0.14 -3.41 -13.41
CA TRP A 21 -0.38 -4.11 -12.23
C TRP A 21 0.61 -3.92 -11.09
N GLY A 22 0.29 -3.03 -10.16
CA GLY A 22 1.17 -2.69 -9.05
C GLY A 22 0.82 -1.36 -8.40
N LEU A 23 1.47 -1.05 -7.29
CA LEU A 23 1.24 0.20 -6.57
C LEU A 23 2.55 0.88 -6.22
N SER A 24 2.61 2.20 -6.43
CA SER A 24 3.68 3.06 -5.93
C SER A 24 3.16 4.47 -5.73
N MET A 25 3.34 5.02 -4.53
CA MET A 25 2.91 6.36 -4.17
C MET A 25 4.04 7.15 -3.52
N LEU A 26 4.30 8.37 -3.99
CA LEU A 26 5.13 9.34 -3.28
C LEU A 26 4.24 10.13 -2.33
N VAL A 27 4.51 10.04 -1.03
CA VAL A 27 3.79 10.74 0.03
C VAL A 27 4.70 11.80 0.64
N GLU A 28 4.27 13.05 0.58
CA GLU A 28 4.97 14.21 1.14
C GLU A 28 4.14 14.77 2.30
N ALA A 29 4.65 14.64 3.51
CA ALA A 29 3.98 15.08 4.74
C ALA A 29 5.01 15.39 5.83
N ASP A 30 4.72 16.37 6.68
CA ASP A 30 5.53 16.71 7.85
C ASP A 30 7.04 16.90 7.54
N GLY A 31 7.32 17.53 6.38
CA GLY A 31 8.67 17.80 5.91
C GLY A 31 9.44 16.56 5.40
N LYS A 32 8.77 15.42 5.24
CA LYS A 32 9.35 14.17 4.73
C LYS A 32 8.73 13.76 3.40
N LYS A 33 9.56 13.12 2.56
CA LYS A 33 9.16 12.47 1.33
C LYS A 33 9.38 10.97 1.47
N VAL A 34 8.29 10.21 1.43
CA VAL A 34 8.32 8.75 1.59
C VAL A 34 7.79 8.11 0.31
N LEU A 35 8.57 7.22 -0.27
CA LEU A 35 8.08 6.37 -1.34
C LEU A 35 7.43 5.13 -0.71
N PHE A 36 6.14 4.99 -0.91
CA PHE A 36 5.35 3.84 -0.46
C PHE A 36 5.16 2.88 -1.63
N ASP A 37 5.76 1.71 -1.54
CA ASP A 37 5.87 0.71 -2.59
C ASP A 37 6.56 1.21 -3.87
N THR A 38 6.88 0.29 -4.79
CA THR A 38 7.69 0.60 -5.97
C THR A 38 7.10 0.10 -7.29
N GLY A 39 5.90 -0.51 -7.26
CA GLY A 39 5.27 -1.11 -8.42
C GLY A 39 6.02 -2.32 -8.96
N MET A 40 5.74 -2.67 -10.21
CA MET A 40 6.44 -3.72 -10.99
C MET A 40 7.77 -3.23 -11.57
N GLY A 41 7.99 -1.90 -11.64
CA GLY A 41 9.24 -1.26 -12.01
C GLY A 41 9.24 -0.48 -13.32
N VAL A 42 8.19 -0.52 -14.12
CA VAL A 42 8.12 0.22 -15.38
C VAL A 42 7.37 1.54 -15.20
N ALA A 43 6.11 1.48 -14.78
CA ALA A 43 5.26 2.67 -14.68
C ALA A 43 5.77 3.66 -13.63
N ALA A 44 6.16 3.18 -12.45
CA ALA A 44 6.64 4.03 -11.37
C ALA A 44 7.82 4.92 -11.82
N MET A 45 8.83 4.34 -12.47
CA MET A 45 10.01 5.06 -12.94
C MET A 45 9.70 5.99 -14.12
N HIS A 46 8.85 5.54 -15.06
CA HIS A 46 8.43 6.37 -16.19
C HIS A 46 7.66 7.60 -15.70
N ASN A 47 6.67 7.38 -14.85
CA ASN A 47 5.78 8.43 -14.36
C ASN A 47 6.52 9.41 -13.43
N ALA A 48 7.46 8.94 -12.59
CA ALA A 48 8.31 9.82 -11.80
C ALA A 48 9.09 10.82 -12.68
N ARG A 49 9.62 10.36 -13.84
CA ARG A 49 10.31 11.23 -14.81
C ARG A 49 9.35 12.24 -15.44
N LEU A 50 8.15 11.82 -15.83
CA LEU A 50 7.12 12.73 -16.38
C LEU A 50 6.71 13.82 -15.38
N PHE A 51 6.63 13.48 -14.10
CA PHE A 51 6.38 14.42 -13.03
C PHE A 51 7.55 15.35 -12.71
N GLY A 52 8.76 15.07 -13.23
CA GLY A 52 9.99 15.76 -12.82
C GLY A 52 10.38 15.49 -11.37
N ILE A 53 9.99 14.32 -10.84
CA ILE A 53 10.32 13.91 -9.47
C ILE A 53 11.77 13.42 -9.43
N ASP A 54 12.59 14.07 -8.62
CA ASP A 54 13.94 13.62 -8.30
C ASP A 54 13.88 12.63 -7.12
N LEU A 55 14.02 11.34 -7.42
CA LEU A 55 14.00 10.28 -6.41
C LEU A 55 15.16 10.36 -5.41
N SER A 56 16.24 11.09 -5.72
CA SER A 56 17.32 11.32 -4.76
C SER A 56 16.87 12.13 -3.54
N THR A 57 15.75 12.88 -3.66
CA THR A 57 15.16 13.67 -2.58
C THR A 57 14.24 12.88 -1.64
N VAL A 58 13.92 11.64 -1.96
CA VAL A 58 13.09 10.76 -1.11
C VAL A 58 13.86 10.40 0.16
N ASP A 59 13.27 10.60 1.33
CA ASP A 59 13.93 10.37 2.63
C ASP A 59 13.96 8.88 3.00
N LYS A 60 12.86 8.17 2.78
CA LYS A 60 12.69 6.75 3.14
C LYS A 60 11.83 6.03 2.10
N ILE A 61 11.97 4.72 2.05
CA ILE A 61 11.05 3.82 1.35
C ILE A 61 10.30 3.02 2.42
N VAL A 62 9.00 2.84 2.23
CA VAL A 62 8.19 1.91 3.01
C VAL A 62 7.61 0.88 2.06
N ILE A 63 7.79 -0.40 2.37
CA ILE A 63 7.21 -1.49 1.59
C ILE A 63 6.07 -2.10 2.38
N SER A 64 4.89 -2.08 1.78
CA SER A 64 3.67 -2.58 2.41
C SER A 64 3.70 -4.08 2.66
N HIS A 65 4.18 -4.85 1.69
CA HIS A 65 4.34 -6.30 1.79
C HIS A 65 5.22 -6.85 0.65
N GLY A 66 5.57 -8.13 0.71
CA GLY A 66 6.58 -8.74 -0.15
C GLY A 66 6.11 -9.17 -1.55
N HIS A 67 4.91 -8.82 -2.01
CA HIS A 67 4.51 -9.16 -3.38
C HIS A 67 5.28 -8.36 -4.43
N HIS A 68 5.54 -9.00 -5.58
CA HIS A 68 6.38 -8.44 -6.63
C HIS A 68 5.82 -7.18 -7.28
N ASP A 69 4.51 -7.00 -7.28
CA ASP A 69 3.80 -5.82 -7.79
C ASP A 69 3.90 -4.58 -6.86
N HIS A 70 4.51 -4.76 -5.68
CA HIS A 70 4.90 -3.70 -4.74
C HIS A 70 6.42 -3.53 -4.62
N THR A 71 7.17 -4.58 -4.93
CA THR A 71 8.62 -4.63 -4.71
C THR A 71 9.44 -4.69 -5.99
N GLY A 72 8.80 -4.91 -7.15
CA GLY A 72 9.47 -5.13 -8.43
C GLY A 72 10.30 -3.94 -8.92
N GLY A 73 9.93 -2.72 -8.54
CA GLY A 73 10.66 -1.51 -8.88
C GLY A 73 11.83 -1.14 -7.96
N LEU A 74 12.07 -1.90 -6.88
CA LEU A 74 13.11 -1.55 -5.89
C LEU A 74 14.49 -1.34 -6.51
N ARG A 75 14.90 -2.21 -7.44
CA ARG A 75 16.21 -2.10 -8.09
C ARG A 75 16.35 -0.78 -8.84
N GLU A 76 15.39 -0.45 -9.68
CA GLU A 76 15.39 0.74 -10.52
C GLU A 76 15.29 2.02 -9.67
N VAL A 77 14.47 2.00 -8.63
CA VAL A 77 14.33 3.10 -7.65
C VAL A 77 15.66 3.36 -6.95
N LEU A 78 16.30 2.34 -6.37
CA LEU A 78 17.59 2.47 -5.69
C LEU A 78 18.70 2.97 -6.63
N GLN A 79 18.74 2.49 -7.87
CA GLN A 79 19.66 2.98 -8.88
C GLN A 79 19.44 4.45 -9.23
N ALA A 80 18.18 4.91 -9.24
CA ALA A 80 17.85 6.30 -9.50
C ALA A 80 18.16 7.21 -8.31
N MET A 81 17.96 6.72 -7.07
CA MET A 81 18.24 7.46 -5.84
C MET A 81 19.74 7.74 -5.63
N ARG A 82 20.61 6.83 -6.01
CA ARG A 82 22.09 6.95 -5.91
C ARG A 82 22.60 7.33 -4.53
N LYS A 83 21.95 6.87 -3.49
CA LYS A 83 22.30 7.14 -2.09
C LYS A 83 21.92 5.97 -1.19
N GLN A 84 22.41 5.99 0.04
CA GLN A 84 21.90 5.12 1.09
C GLN A 84 20.48 5.56 1.47
N VAL A 85 19.56 4.61 1.59
CA VAL A 85 18.17 4.86 1.98
C VAL A 85 17.66 3.77 2.91
N GLU A 86 16.96 4.18 3.97
CA GLU A 86 16.28 3.25 4.86
C GLU A 86 15.00 2.74 4.16
N ILE A 87 14.87 1.41 4.18
CA ILE A 87 13.65 0.70 3.73
C ILE A 87 12.98 0.08 4.96
N ILE A 88 11.83 0.61 5.33
CA ILE A 88 11.01 0.08 6.42
C ILE A 88 10.09 -0.98 5.85
N ALA A 89 10.11 -2.18 6.43
CA ALA A 89 9.26 -3.30 6.02
C ALA A 89 9.10 -4.30 7.17
N HIS A 90 8.15 -5.21 7.03
CA HIS A 90 8.02 -6.34 7.96
C HIS A 90 9.13 -7.39 7.71
N PRO A 91 9.58 -8.16 8.74
CA PRO A 91 10.57 -9.22 8.56
C PRO A 91 10.19 -10.28 7.51
N ASP A 92 8.90 -10.61 7.39
CA ASP A 92 8.37 -11.61 6.46
C ASP A 92 8.31 -11.13 4.99
N ILE A 93 8.80 -9.92 4.67
CA ILE A 93 8.91 -9.42 3.29
C ILE A 93 9.70 -10.37 2.39
N TRP A 94 10.60 -11.18 2.96
CA TRP A 94 11.45 -12.16 2.27
C TRP A 94 10.81 -13.54 2.15
N ALA A 95 9.57 -13.72 2.65
CA ALA A 95 8.87 -14.98 2.53
C ALA A 95 8.69 -15.38 1.07
N ALA A 96 8.82 -16.67 0.78
CA ALA A 96 8.64 -17.18 -0.57
C ALA A 96 7.14 -17.29 -0.88
N LYS A 97 6.57 -16.18 -1.37
CA LYS A 97 5.14 -16.02 -1.66
C LYS A 97 4.76 -16.54 -3.04
N TYR A 98 3.59 -17.14 -3.13
CA TYR A 98 3.03 -17.71 -4.35
C TYR A 98 1.55 -17.36 -4.47
N GLY A 99 1.09 -17.16 -5.72
CA GLY A 99 -0.33 -17.00 -6.03
C GLY A 99 -0.84 -18.15 -6.88
N ARG A 100 -2.12 -18.50 -6.69
CA ARG A 100 -2.87 -19.42 -7.53
C ARG A 100 -4.23 -18.83 -7.81
N TYR A 101 -4.53 -18.57 -9.08
CA TYR A 101 -5.81 -18.01 -9.49
C TYR A 101 -6.54 -18.98 -10.44
N GLY A 102 -7.70 -19.46 -9.99
CA GLY A 102 -8.51 -20.39 -10.76
C GLY A 102 -7.81 -21.74 -10.96
N LYS A 103 -7.63 -22.14 -12.25
CA LYS A 103 -6.99 -23.41 -12.64
C LYS A 103 -5.51 -23.27 -12.99
N ASP A 104 -4.96 -22.07 -12.91
CA ASP A 104 -3.57 -21.82 -13.26
C ASP A 104 -2.63 -22.46 -12.22
N PRO A 105 -1.44 -22.91 -12.65
CA PRO A 105 -0.43 -23.38 -11.72
C PRO A 105 0.03 -22.27 -10.79
N GLU A 106 0.53 -22.65 -9.63
CA GLU A 106 1.13 -21.69 -8.70
C GLU A 106 2.29 -20.96 -9.38
N HIS A 107 2.31 -19.63 -9.24
CA HIS A 107 3.40 -18.79 -9.72
C HIS A 107 4.04 -18.05 -8.54
N TYR A 108 5.32 -17.79 -8.63
CA TYR A 108 6.03 -16.99 -7.64
C TYR A 108 5.53 -15.55 -7.68
N ALA A 109 5.08 -15.07 -6.53
CA ALA A 109 4.53 -13.72 -6.36
C ALA A 109 5.34 -12.86 -5.38
N GLY A 110 6.44 -13.41 -4.82
CA GLY A 110 7.25 -12.74 -3.82
C GLY A 110 8.24 -11.73 -4.39
N LEU A 111 9.03 -11.13 -3.51
CA LEU A 111 10.06 -10.16 -3.83
C LEU A 111 11.07 -10.76 -4.83
N PRO A 112 11.31 -10.10 -6.00
CA PRO A 112 12.06 -10.73 -7.11
C PRO A 112 13.57 -10.59 -7.00
N PHE A 113 14.10 -9.96 -5.94
CA PHE A 113 15.53 -9.68 -5.77
C PHE A 113 16.09 -10.36 -4.53
N ARG A 114 17.40 -10.62 -4.56
CA ARG A 114 18.14 -10.99 -3.36
C ARG A 114 18.45 -9.74 -2.53
N ARG A 115 18.49 -9.92 -1.22
CA ARG A 115 18.76 -8.87 -0.25
C ARG A 115 20.10 -8.17 -0.52
N GLU A 116 21.14 -8.97 -0.77
CA GLU A 116 22.50 -8.48 -0.98
C GLU A 116 22.60 -7.57 -2.21
N LEU A 117 21.79 -7.82 -3.25
CA LEU A 117 21.73 -6.93 -4.42
C LEU A 117 21.18 -5.56 -4.05
N LEU A 118 20.09 -5.52 -3.29
CA LEU A 118 19.45 -4.26 -2.90
C LEU A 118 20.32 -3.48 -1.91
N GLU A 119 20.99 -4.17 -0.99
CA GLU A 119 21.96 -3.56 -0.06
C GLU A 119 23.17 -2.98 -0.81
N ALA A 120 23.68 -3.67 -1.82
CA ALA A 120 24.75 -3.17 -2.68
C ALA A 120 24.34 -1.91 -3.48
N LEU A 121 23.04 -1.72 -3.74
CA LEU A 121 22.47 -0.53 -4.37
C LEU A 121 22.12 0.59 -3.38
N GLY A 122 22.38 0.41 -2.09
CA GLY A 122 22.19 1.43 -1.06
C GLY A 122 20.98 1.20 -0.15
N ALA A 123 20.30 0.06 -0.22
CA ALA A 123 19.22 -0.25 0.69
C ALA A 123 19.76 -0.52 2.11
N HIS A 124 19.14 0.08 3.11
CA HIS A 124 19.32 -0.26 4.52
C HIS A 124 17.97 -0.69 5.10
N PHE A 125 17.81 -2.01 5.32
CA PHE A 125 16.53 -2.57 5.76
C PHE A 125 16.32 -2.41 7.27
N ASN A 126 15.26 -1.71 7.64
CA ASN A 126 14.70 -1.65 8.98
C ASN A 126 13.50 -2.60 9.04
N LEU A 127 13.74 -3.84 9.44
CA LEU A 127 12.74 -4.91 9.45
C LEU A 127 12.13 -5.05 10.85
N THR A 128 10.84 -4.75 10.97
CA THR A 128 10.12 -4.82 12.25
C THR A 128 8.63 -5.09 12.05
N ALA A 129 8.04 -5.80 13.00
CA ALA A 129 6.59 -5.97 13.13
C ALA A 129 5.93 -4.82 13.93
N GLU A 130 6.74 -3.99 14.59
CA GLU A 130 6.28 -2.87 15.41
C GLU A 130 6.10 -1.59 14.59
N PRO A 131 5.28 -0.63 15.05
CA PRO A 131 5.19 0.68 14.43
C PRO A 131 6.53 1.42 14.40
N VAL A 132 6.83 2.10 13.29
CA VAL A 132 8.04 2.91 13.12
C VAL A 132 7.67 4.37 12.85
N GLY A 133 8.14 5.29 13.69
CA GLY A 133 8.02 6.72 13.44
C GLY A 133 8.94 7.18 12.31
N ILE A 134 8.38 7.84 11.30
CA ILE A 134 9.10 8.60 10.29
C ILE A 134 9.34 10.01 10.82
N THR A 135 8.27 10.56 11.41
CA THR A 135 8.27 11.73 12.29
C THR A 135 7.34 11.45 13.47
N ASP A 136 7.12 12.43 14.36
CA ASP A 136 6.17 12.28 15.47
C ASP A 136 4.71 12.09 15.00
N ARG A 137 4.40 12.51 13.76
CA ARG A 137 3.03 12.51 13.20
C ARG A 137 2.88 11.65 11.94
N PHE A 138 3.96 11.05 11.45
CA PHE A 138 3.98 10.21 10.26
C PHE A 138 4.68 8.89 10.59
N LEU A 139 3.98 7.76 10.52
CA LEU A 139 4.48 6.47 10.99
C LEU A 139 3.90 5.29 10.20
N THR A 140 4.58 4.14 10.26
CA THR A 140 3.99 2.85 9.90
C THR A 140 3.21 2.30 11.09
N ILE A 141 2.19 1.46 10.84
CA ILE A 141 1.30 0.98 11.92
C ILE A 141 1.68 -0.39 12.50
N GLY A 142 2.77 -0.99 12.02
CA GLY A 142 3.18 -2.34 12.43
C GLY A 142 2.27 -3.44 11.89
N GLU A 143 2.42 -4.66 12.42
CA GLU A 143 1.59 -5.82 12.03
C GLU A 143 0.10 -5.55 12.30
N ILE A 144 -0.76 -5.86 11.32
CA ILE A 144 -2.20 -5.64 11.38
C ILE A 144 -2.88 -6.88 11.98
N PRO A 145 -3.59 -6.76 13.13
CA PRO A 145 -4.31 -7.89 13.72
C PRO A 145 -5.60 -8.19 12.94
N MET A 146 -6.00 -9.46 12.87
CA MET A 146 -7.31 -9.88 12.35
C MET A 146 -8.37 -9.70 13.45
N LEU A 147 -9.19 -8.64 13.34
CA LEU A 147 -10.16 -8.24 14.37
C LEU A 147 -11.62 -8.43 13.92
N THR A 148 -11.88 -8.37 12.62
CA THR A 148 -13.21 -8.58 12.06
C THR A 148 -13.43 -10.07 11.76
N ASP A 149 -14.70 -10.49 11.71
CA ASP A 149 -15.09 -11.88 11.44
C ASP A 149 -15.31 -12.19 9.95
N TYR A 150 -15.17 -11.17 9.07
CA TYR A 150 -15.46 -11.30 7.64
C TYR A 150 -14.31 -10.87 6.72
N GLU A 151 -13.28 -10.21 7.23
CA GLU A 151 -12.08 -9.86 6.46
C GLU A 151 -11.13 -11.06 6.47
N GLU A 152 -11.29 -11.93 5.49
CA GLU A 152 -10.45 -13.11 5.30
C GLU A 152 -9.33 -12.83 4.29
N ILE A 153 -8.17 -13.45 4.49
CA ILE A 153 -7.07 -13.45 3.52
C ILE A 153 -7.46 -14.30 2.32
N ASP A 154 -7.11 -13.86 1.12
CA ASP A 154 -7.41 -14.60 -0.11
C ASP A 154 -6.80 -16.01 -0.07
N SER A 155 -7.65 -17.03 -0.23
CA SER A 155 -7.25 -18.44 -0.19
C SER A 155 -6.36 -18.88 -1.36
N GLY A 156 -6.22 -18.02 -2.37
CA GLY A 156 -5.30 -18.20 -3.49
C GLY A 156 -3.84 -17.81 -3.19
N LEU A 157 -3.55 -17.29 -1.99
CA LEU A 157 -2.22 -16.84 -1.60
C LEU A 157 -1.53 -17.86 -0.68
N PHE A 158 -0.28 -18.18 -0.98
CA PHE A 158 0.49 -19.22 -0.30
C PHE A 158 1.91 -18.72 0.03
N GLU A 159 2.45 -19.25 1.12
CA GLU A 159 3.86 -19.16 1.48
C GLU A 159 4.50 -20.56 1.34
N LYS A 160 5.70 -20.63 0.74
CA LYS A 160 6.49 -21.87 0.72
C LYS A 160 7.46 -21.89 1.89
N LYS A 161 7.20 -22.76 2.86
CA LYS A 161 7.98 -22.91 4.09
C LYS A 161 8.44 -24.36 4.26
N ASN A 162 9.74 -24.58 4.40
CA ASN A 162 10.32 -25.91 4.54
C ASN A 162 9.90 -26.89 3.40
N GLY A 163 9.81 -26.40 2.18
CA GLY A 163 9.42 -27.16 1.00
C GLY A 163 7.91 -27.44 0.87
N LYS A 164 7.08 -26.98 1.81
CA LYS A 164 5.61 -27.12 1.78
C LYS A 164 4.94 -25.80 1.42
N MET A 165 3.88 -25.88 0.66
CA MET A 165 2.97 -24.76 0.39
C MET A 165 1.95 -24.68 1.53
N LEU A 166 1.91 -23.55 2.22
CA LEU A 166 0.99 -23.25 3.31
C LEU A 166 0.18 -22.00 2.92
N PRO A 167 -1.06 -21.83 3.41
CA PRO A 167 -1.75 -20.55 3.27
C PRO A 167 -0.86 -19.42 3.79
N ASP A 168 -0.78 -18.32 3.05
CA ASP A 168 -0.03 -17.14 3.48
C ASP A 168 -0.88 -16.33 4.49
N GLU A 169 -0.34 -16.10 5.69
CA GLU A 169 -0.99 -15.29 6.72
C GLU A 169 -0.82 -13.78 6.48
N LEU A 170 -0.01 -13.41 5.48
CA LEU A 170 0.28 -12.01 5.13
C LEU A 170 0.56 -11.12 6.35
N ARG A 171 1.42 -11.59 7.24
CA ARG A 171 1.83 -10.83 8.44
C ARG A 171 2.59 -9.57 8.08
N ASP A 172 3.22 -9.57 6.90
CA ASP A 172 3.94 -8.45 6.37
C ASP A 172 3.04 -7.33 5.80
N ASP A 173 1.71 -7.52 5.75
CA ASP A 173 0.77 -6.49 5.33
C ASP A 173 0.87 -5.27 6.25
N LEU A 174 1.30 -4.13 5.68
CA LEU A 174 1.68 -2.92 6.39
C LEU A 174 1.02 -1.70 5.74
N ALA A 175 0.65 -0.73 6.56
CA ALA A 175 0.17 0.57 6.11
C ALA A 175 0.93 1.71 6.79
N MET A 176 0.82 2.92 6.24
CA MET A 176 1.28 4.15 6.87
C MET A 176 0.10 4.99 7.33
N VAL A 177 0.31 5.79 8.38
CA VAL A 177 -0.65 6.76 8.87
C VAL A 177 0.01 8.11 9.12
N ILE A 178 -0.69 9.18 8.73
CA ILE A 178 -0.33 10.56 9.04
C ILE A 178 -1.41 11.15 9.96
N ASP A 179 -1.00 11.58 11.16
CA ASP A 179 -1.87 12.29 12.12
C ASP A 179 -1.96 13.77 11.75
N ALA A 180 -2.90 14.09 10.85
CA ALA A 180 -3.14 15.46 10.42
C ALA A 180 -4.11 16.18 11.36
N ASP A 181 -4.12 17.53 11.32
CA ASP A 181 -4.98 18.36 12.20
C ASP A 181 -6.48 18.14 11.93
N TYR A 182 -6.81 17.58 10.78
CA TYR A 182 -8.16 17.29 10.32
C TYR A 182 -8.55 15.81 10.37
N GLY A 183 -7.71 14.96 10.96
CA GLY A 183 -7.93 13.52 11.14
C GLY A 183 -6.81 12.69 10.50
N LEU A 184 -6.88 11.37 10.69
CA LEU A 184 -5.91 10.42 10.16
C LEU A 184 -6.02 10.30 8.64
N VAL A 185 -4.88 10.33 7.95
CA VAL A 185 -4.75 9.91 6.55
C VAL A 185 -4.00 8.59 6.53
N VAL A 186 -4.68 7.51 6.10
CA VAL A 186 -4.13 6.15 6.07
C VAL A 186 -3.78 5.77 4.64
N ILE A 187 -2.53 5.40 4.40
CA ILE A 187 -2.00 4.95 3.11
C ILE A 187 -1.88 3.44 3.15
N LEU A 188 -2.59 2.77 2.24
CA LEU A 188 -2.75 1.33 2.17
C LEU A 188 -1.91 0.76 1.03
N GLY A 189 -1.29 -0.41 1.24
CA GLY A 189 -0.77 -1.26 0.16
C GLY A 189 -1.92 -2.01 -0.50
N CYS A 190 -2.07 -3.28 -0.14
CA CYS A 190 -3.21 -4.11 -0.54
C CYS A 190 -4.28 -4.28 0.53
N ALA A 191 -3.96 -4.03 1.80
CA ALA A 191 -4.82 -4.37 2.93
C ALA A 191 -5.32 -5.83 2.86
N HIS A 192 -4.42 -6.77 2.66
CA HIS A 192 -4.72 -8.21 2.61
C HIS A 192 -5.36 -8.72 3.89
N ARG A 193 -4.95 -8.15 5.03
CA ARG A 193 -5.54 -8.47 6.35
C ARG A 193 -6.81 -7.69 6.64
N GLY A 194 -7.33 -6.96 5.64
CA GLY A 194 -8.58 -6.22 5.68
C GLY A 194 -8.39 -4.73 5.95
N ILE A 195 -9.13 -3.91 5.19
CA ILE A 195 -9.08 -2.44 5.36
C ILE A 195 -9.60 -2.02 6.73
N ILE A 196 -10.67 -2.64 7.24
CA ILE A 196 -11.24 -2.29 8.57
C ILE A 196 -10.25 -2.64 9.68
N ASN A 197 -9.60 -3.81 9.59
CA ASN A 197 -8.55 -4.20 10.53
C ASN A 197 -7.38 -3.20 10.50
N THR A 198 -6.99 -2.76 9.31
CA THR A 198 -5.93 -1.76 9.10
C THR A 198 -6.29 -0.42 9.73
N LEU A 199 -7.50 0.08 9.51
CA LEU A 199 -7.96 1.36 10.06
C LEU A 199 -8.09 1.31 11.59
N LYS A 200 -8.58 0.20 12.16
CA LYS A 200 -8.62 -0.02 13.62
C LYS A 200 -7.20 -0.03 14.22
N GLN A 201 -6.24 -0.63 13.53
CA GLN A 201 -4.84 -0.62 13.97
C GLN A 201 -4.26 0.80 13.90
N ALA A 202 -4.54 1.57 12.84
CA ALA A 202 -4.12 2.96 12.74
C ALA A 202 -4.68 3.83 13.88
N GLN A 203 -5.97 3.68 14.21
CA GLN A 203 -6.60 4.34 15.35
C GLN A 203 -5.93 3.95 16.68
N LYS A 204 -5.67 2.65 16.89
CA LYS A 204 -5.01 2.14 18.10
C LYS A 204 -3.61 2.71 18.30
N VAL A 205 -2.79 2.71 17.24
CA VAL A 205 -1.39 3.15 17.31
C VAL A 205 -1.30 4.66 17.53
N THR A 206 -2.19 5.43 16.93
CA THR A 206 -2.19 6.90 17.05
C THR A 206 -2.98 7.43 18.25
N GLY A 207 -3.88 6.62 18.80
CA GLY A 207 -4.84 7.07 19.82
C GLY A 207 -5.89 8.07 19.30
N LYS A 208 -6.08 8.14 17.95
CA LYS A 208 -7.05 9.03 17.29
C LYS A 208 -8.15 8.21 16.64
N GLU A 209 -9.38 8.74 16.66
CA GLU A 209 -10.55 8.05 16.12
C GLU A 209 -10.94 8.53 14.72
N LEU A 210 -10.79 9.84 14.44
CA LEU A 210 -11.25 10.45 13.20
C LEU A 210 -10.37 10.06 12.03
N ILE A 211 -10.91 9.39 11.01
CA ILE A 211 -10.24 9.03 9.77
C ILE A 211 -10.70 9.99 8.68
N TYR A 212 -9.80 10.88 8.25
CA TYR A 212 -10.07 11.82 7.17
C TYR A 212 -10.05 11.13 5.80
N ALA A 213 -9.03 10.30 5.52
CA ALA A 213 -8.92 9.59 4.26
C ALA A 213 -8.25 8.22 4.40
N ALA A 214 -8.73 7.25 3.62
CA ALA A 214 -8.06 5.97 3.38
C ALA A 214 -7.77 5.85 1.88
N ILE A 215 -6.49 5.61 1.50
CA ILE A 215 -6.03 5.70 0.11
C ILE A 215 -5.15 4.50 -0.23
N GLY A 216 -5.47 3.76 -1.28
CA GLY A 216 -4.72 2.59 -1.75
C GLY A 216 -5.58 1.36 -2.01
N GLY A 217 -4.98 0.17 -1.98
CA GLY A 217 -5.65 -1.10 -2.22
C GLY A 217 -6.48 -1.59 -1.03
N THR A 218 -7.55 -2.32 -1.32
CA THR A 218 -8.45 -2.89 -0.29
C THR A 218 -8.67 -4.40 -0.44
N HIS A 219 -7.99 -5.02 -1.40
CA HIS A 219 -8.05 -6.45 -1.74
C HIS A 219 -9.48 -7.03 -1.83
N LEU A 220 -10.39 -6.26 -2.45
CA LEU A 220 -11.79 -6.66 -2.61
C LEU A 220 -12.11 -7.28 -3.99
N PHE A 221 -11.12 -7.34 -4.92
CA PHE A 221 -11.36 -7.81 -6.29
C PHE A 221 -11.86 -9.26 -6.38
N SER A 222 -11.39 -10.14 -5.49
CA SER A 222 -11.80 -11.56 -5.37
C SER A 222 -12.89 -11.79 -4.33
N ALA A 223 -13.22 -10.76 -3.53
CA ALA A 223 -14.18 -10.89 -2.44
C ALA A 223 -15.63 -10.95 -2.94
N PRO A 224 -16.52 -11.68 -2.26
CA PRO A 224 -17.93 -11.68 -2.56
C PRO A 224 -18.60 -10.33 -2.27
N LYS A 225 -19.72 -10.04 -2.91
CA LYS A 225 -20.45 -8.77 -2.78
C LYS A 225 -20.87 -8.48 -1.32
N GLU A 226 -21.15 -9.49 -0.55
CA GLU A 226 -21.50 -9.38 0.87
C GLU A 226 -20.35 -8.76 1.69
N ARG A 227 -19.11 -9.10 1.36
CA ARG A 227 -17.93 -8.47 1.98
C ARG A 227 -17.82 -6.99 1.59
N TRP A 228 -18.10 -6.62 0.34
CA TRP A 228 -18.10 -5.21 -0.08
C TRP A 228 -19.12 -4.39 0.70
N GLN A 229 -20.33 -4.96 0.91
CA GLN A 229 -21.41 -4.31 1.66
C GLN A 229 -21.04 -4.09 3.14
N LYS A 230 -20.48 -5.13 3.80
CA LYS A 230 -20.00 -5.02 5.19
C LYS A 230 -18.88 -3.99 5.30
N THR A 231 -17.88 -4.05 4.41
CA THR A 231 -16.77 -3.09 4.37
C THR A 231 -17.28 -1.65 4.20
N ALA A 232 -18.22 -1.40 3.29
CA ALA A 232 -18.77 -0.05 3.10
C ALA A 232 -19.56 0.44 4.33
N ALA A 233 -20.30 -0.45 4.99
CA ALA A 233 -21.02 -0.13 6.22
C ALA A 233 -20.07 0.25 7.35
N ASP A 234 -19.04 -0.57 7.59
CA ASP A 234 -18.05 -0.34 8.65
C ASP A 234 -17.22 0.93 8.38
N LEU A 235 -16.81 1.19 7.13
CA LEU A 235 -16.13 2.44 6.77
C LEU A 235 -16.98 3.68 7.10
N LYS A 236 -18.29 3.62 6.85
CA LYS A 236 -19.22 4.69 7.18
C LYS A 236 -19.41 4.82 8.71
N GLU A 237 -19.54 3.70 9.41
CA GLU A 237 -19.66 3.67 10.87
C GLU A 237 -18.40 4.22 11.56
N MET A 238 -17.22 3.91 11.04
CA MET A 238 -15.94 4.48 11.50
C MET A 238 -15.77 5.97 11.13
N GLY A 239 -16.70 6.55 10.38
CA GLY A 239 -16.66 7.96 9.99
C GLY A 239 -15.58 8.31 8.98
N VAL A 240 -15.15 7.37 8.13
CA VAL A 240 -14.20 7.63 7.04
C VAL A 240 -14.77 8.69 6.11
N GLN A 241 -14.10 9.83 6.01
CA GLN A 241 -14.63 10.97 5.26
C GLN A 241 -14.37 10.81 3.76
N TYR A 242 -13.16 10.41 3.35
CA TYR A 242 -12.78 10.22 1.95
C TYR A 242 -12.17 8.86 1.71
N LEU A 243 -12.48 8.26 0.56
CA LEU A 243 -11.97 6.95 0.15
C LEU A 243 -11.38 7.02 -1.26
N GLY A 244 -10.06 6.80 -1.35
CA GLY A 244 -9.32 6.69 -2.60
C GLY A 244 -8.93 5.24 -2.89
N ALA A 245 -9.94 4.36 -3.07
CA ALA A 245 -9.70 2.94 -3.29
C ALA A 245 -9.18 2.66 -4.72
N SER A 246 -8.11 1.86 -4.83
CA SER A 246 -7.41 1.60 -6.09
C SER A 246 -6.81 0.18 -6.14
N HIS A 247 -6.05 -0.13 -7.15
CA HIS A 247 -5.21 -1.32 -7.31
C HIS A 247 -6.02 -2.63 -7.13
N CYS A 248 -5.69 -3.42 -6.10
CA CYS A 248 -6.34 -4.71 -5.79
C CYS A 248 -7.78 -4.59 -5.25
N THR A 249 -8.33 -3.37 -5.15
CA THR A 249 -9.78 -3.18 -4.94
C THR A 249 -10.58 -3.79 -6.08
N GLY A 250 -10.07 -3.65 -7.31
CA GLY A 250 -10.71 -4.12 -8.52
C GLY A 250 -11.92 -3.26 -8.93
N PHE A 251 -12.17 -3.19 -10.24
CA PHE A 251 -13.17 -2.29 -10.84
C PHE A 251 -14.58 -2.45 -10.24
N ARG A 252 -15.04 -3.70 -10.03
CA ARG A 252 -16.41 -3.96 -9.56
C ARG A 252 -16.63 -3.45 -8.12
N ALA A 253 -15.68 -3.75 -7.22
CA ALA A 253 -15.74 -3.29 -5.84
C ALA A 253 -15.55 -1.78 -5.75
N ALA A 254 -14.63 -1.20 -6.53
CA ALA A 254 -14.41 0.24 -6.61
C ALA A 254 -15.68 0.98 -7.08
N ALA A 255 -16.36 0.49 -8.12
CA ALA A 255 -17.63 1.06 -8.60
C ALA A 255 -18.74 1.00 -7.53
N PHE A 256 -18.81 -0.11 -6.77
CA PHE A 256 -19.75 -0.23 -5.65
C PHE A 256 -19.42 0.77 -4.54
N LEU A 257 -18.15 0.87 -4.14
CA LEU A 257 -17.72 1.84 -3.12
C LEU A 257 -17.92 3.29 -3.57
N ALA A 258 -17.70 3.59 -4.85
CA ALA A 258 -17.99 4.91 -5.41
C ALA A 258 -19.48 5.28 -5.30
N GLN A 259 -20.38 4.34 -5.55
CA GLN A 259 -21.81 4.56 -5.35
C GLN A 259 -22.16 4.81 -3.87
N GLU A 260 -21.51 4.08 -2.95
CA GLU A 260 -21.75 4.19 -1.50
C GLU A 260 -21.20 5.49 -0.89
N PHE A 261 -20.10 6.02 -1.40
CA PHE A 261 -19.43 7.21 -0.88
C PHE A 261 -19.76 8.51 -1.65
N GLY A 262 -20.27 8.40 -2.89
CA GLY A 262 -20.59 9.56 -3.73
C GLY A 262 -19.36 10.47 -3.94
N ASP A 263 -19.52 11.77 -3.74
CA ASP A 263 -18.44 12.77 -3.93
C ASP A 263 -17.25 12.60 -2.96
N ARG A 264 -17.36 11.72 -1.98
CA ARG A 264 -16.28 11.37 -1.06
C ARG A 264 -15.42 10.20 -1.54
N PHE A 265 -15.77 9.60 -2.67
CA PHE A 265 -14.92 8.63 -3.36
C PHE A 265 -14.12 9.33 -4.45
N PHE A 266 -12.85 9.00 -4.57
CA PHE A 266 -12.00 9.46 -5.68
C PHE A 266 -11.15 8.32 -6.22
N THR A 267 -10.83 8.37 -7.52
CA THR A 267 -9.91 7.41 -8.15
C THR A 267 -8.48 7.80 -7.85
N ASN A 268 -7.63 6.82 -7.56
CA ASN A 268 -6.22 7.04 -7.28
C ASN A 268 -5.37 6.32 -8.34
N ASN A 269 -5.45 6.80 -9.58
CA ASN A 269 -4.79 6.22 -10.75
C ASN A 269 -3.31 6.61 -10.84
N SER A 270 -2.50 5.88 -11.61
CA SER A 270 -1.19 6.36 -12.05
C SER A 270 -1.32 7.76 -12.67
N GLY A 271 -0.56 8.72 -12.19
CA GLY A 271 -0.68 10.11 -12.64
C GLY A 271 -1.53 11.02 -11.75
N SER A 272 -2.32 10.46 -10.82
CA SER A 272 -3.09 11.26 -9.85
C SER A 272 -2.18 12.02 -8.89
N ARG A 273 -2.59 13.26 -8.57
CA ARG A 273 -1.97 14.09 -7.53
C ARG A 273 -3.03 14.65 -6.60
N TRP A 274 -2.92 14.34 -5.34
CA TRP A 274 -3.85 14.77 -4.31
C TRP A 274 -3.15 15.68 -3.30
N THR A 275 -3.79 16.78 -2.96
CA THR A 275 -3.37 17.67 -1.87
C THR A 275 -4.47 17.67 -0.82
N LEU A 276 -4.13 17.27 0.42
CA LEU A 276 -5.06 17.20 1.52
C LEU A 276 -4.78 18.31 2.55
N PRO A 277 -5.80 18.88 3.22
CA PRO A 277 -7.22 18.53 3.06
C PRO A 277 -7.78 18.98 1.70
N PHE A 278 -8.78 18.26 1.21
CA PHE A 278 -9.52 18.68 0.02
C PHE A 278 -10.18 20.04 0.27
N LYS A 279 -10.13 20.92 -0.76
CA LYS A 279 -10.71 22.29 -0.71
C LYS A 279 -12.15 22.29 -1.14
#